data_0c5b41339a661158c88e077fe3676f38
#
_entry.id   0c5b41339a661158c88e077fe3676f38
#
_cell.length_a   1.000
_cell.length_b   1.000
_cell.length_c   1.000
_cell.angle_alpha   90.00
_cell.angle_beta   90.00
_cell.angle_gamma   90.00
#
_symmetry.space_group_name_H-M   'P 1'
#
loop_
_entity.id
_entity.type
_entity.pdbx_description
1 polymer ?
#
loop_
_entity_poly.entity_id
_entity_poly.type
_entity_poly.pdbx_seq_one_letter_code
_entity_poly.pdbx_strand_id
1 'polypeptide(L)'
;LFTSLFRIRKIHKTYLAIVYGKVDRSIRVMNDDLVYYENNKKISQKAVSNLKIIKLNEEYSYLELNPITGRKHQLRKQLLKIGNPIIGDDKYFLNDRKRIKIKNLMLHAYKIKFMINNVQYNFKAKYSNVF
;
A
#
# COMPACT_ATOMS: atom_id res chain seq x y z
N LEU A 1 -10.42 -7.53 19.82
CA LEU A 1 -11.25 -8.44 19.05
C LEU A 1 -12.70 -8.01 19.08
N PHE A 2 -13.26 -7.82 17.90
CA PHE A 2 -14.64 -7.42 17.77
C PHE A 2 -15.48 -8.67 17.48
N THR A 3 -16.38 -8.95 18.40
CA THR A 3 -17.24 -10.13 18.38
C THR A 3 -18.64 -9.77 17.93
N SER A 4 -19.62 -10.64 18.23
CA SER A 4 -21.02 -10.40 17.95
C SER A 4 -21.58 -9.09 18.55
N LEU A 5 -20.95 -8.55 19.60
CA LEU A 5 -21.36 -7.29 20.23
C LEU A 5 -20.95 -6.07 19.41
N PHE A 6 -19.90 -6.18 18.60
CA PHE A 6 -19.37 -5.09 17.81
C PHE A 6 -19.30 -5.48 16.35
N ARG A 7 -19.73 -4.57 15.48
CA ARG A 7 -19.67 -4.78 14.05
C ARG A 7 -18.84 -3.67 13.41
N ILE A 8 -17.71 -4.06 12.79
CA ILE A 8 -16.94 -3.16 11.97
C ILE A 8 -17.55 -3.15 10.58
N ARG A 9 -18.10 -2.01 10.17
CA ARG A 9 -18.76 -1.88 8.87
C ARG A 9 -17.82 -1.49 7.75
N LYS A 10 -16.86 -0.62 8.05
CA LYS A 10 -16.06 -0.02 7.00
C LYS A 10 -14.71 0.40 7.55
N ILE A 11 -13.66 0.00 6.88
CA ILE A 11 -12.30 0.39 7.23
C ILE A 11 -11.69 1.09 6.02
N HIS A 12 -11.25 2.33 6.24
CA HIS A 12 -10.47 3.07 5.27
C HIS A 12 -9.07 3.27 5.82
N LYS A 13 -8.08 2.83 5.06
CA LYS A 13 -6.68 2.97 5.41
C LYS A 13 -5.99 3.89 4.42
N THR A 14 -5.16 4.78 4.92
CA THR A 14 -4.31 5.63 4.10
C THR A 14 -2.87 5.35 4.47
N TYR A 15 -2.06 5.05 3.47
CA TYR A 15 -0.64 4.81 3.61
C TYR A 15 0.15 5.88 2.87
N LEU A 16 1.32 6.19 3.40
CA LEU A 16 2.32 6.99 2.72
C LEU A 16 3.45 6.08 2.31
N ALA A 17 3.94 6.25 1.09
CA ALA A 17 5.04 5.45 0.57
C ALA A 17 6.02 6.30 -0.22
N ILE A 18 7.28 5.88 -0.17
CA ILE A 18 8.32 6.40 -1.05
C ILE A 18 8.75 5.26 -1.95
N VAL A 19 8.64 5.45 -3.25
CA VAL A 19 8.94 4.43 -4.24
C VAL A 19 10.05 4.88 -5.17
N TYR A 20 10.71 3.89 -5.80
CA TYR A 20 11.72 4.18 -6.83
C TYR A 20 11.06 4.71 -8.08
N GLY A 21 11.72 5.67 -8.70
CA GLY A 21 11.37 6.16 -10.01
C GLY A 21 10.21 7.15 -9.99
N LYS A 22 9.88 7.60 -11.19
CA LYS A 22 8.80 8.54 -11.42
C LYS A 22 7.54 7.79 -11.78
N VAL A 23 6.55 7.82 -10.90
CA VAL A 23 5.26 7.16 -11.16
C VAL A 23 4.53 7.89 -12.28
N ASP A 24 3.94 7.15 -13.20
CA ASP A 24 3.13 7.70 -14.27
C ASP A 24 1.94 8.47 -13.69
N ARG A 25 1.80 9.73 -14.08
CA ARG A 25 0.76 10.62 -13.57
C ARG A 25 -0.66 10.19 -13.94
N SER A 26 -0.80 9.32 -14.93
CA SER A 26 -2.11 8.78 -15.32
C SER A 26 -2.61 7.70 -14.37
N ILE A 27 -1.73 7.12 -13.55
CA ILE A 27 -2.10 6.05 -12.62
C ILE A 27 -2.78 6.65 -11.39
N ARG A 28 -4.07 6.39 -11.23
CA ARG A 28 -4.85 6.80 -10.05
C ARG A 28 -5.42 5.64 -9.29
N VAL A 29 -5.51 4.49 -9.96
CA VAL A 29 -6.02 3.25 -9.40
C VAL A 29 -5.13 2.12 -9.86
N MET A 30 -4.75 1.27 -8.94
CA MET A 30 -4.10 0.01 -9.23
C MET A 30 -5.13 -1.09 -9.04
N ASN A 31 -5.46 -1.78 -10.13
CA ASN A 31 -6.46 -2.83 -10.14
C ASN A 31 -5.84 -4.10 -10.74
N ASP A 32 -5.55 -5.05 -9.89
CA ASP A 32 -4.77 -6.22 -10.24
C ASP A 32 -5.41 -7.50 -9.74
N ASP A 33 -5.08 -8.61 -10.39
CA ASP A 33 -5.33 -9.94 -9.87
C ASP A 33 -4.03 -10.44 -9.25
N LEU A 34 -4.02 -10.55 -7.92
CA LEU A 34 -2.86 -11.05 -7.20
C LEU A 34 -2.96 -12.55 -7.02
N VAL A 35 -1.88 -13.25 -7.37
CA VAL A 35 -1.83 -14.70 -7.33
C VAL A 35 -1.04 -15.15 -6.11
N TYR A 36 -1.57 -16.14 -5.40
CA TYR A 36 -0.84 -16.83 -4.36
C TYR A 36 -1.21 -18.32 -4.37
N TYR A 37 -0.43 -19.11 -3.66
CA TYR A 37 -0.62 -20.56 -3.60
C TYR A 37 -1.04 -20.97 -2.20
N GLU A 38 -2.08 -21.80 -2.13
CA GLU A 38 -2.56 -22.37 -0.90
C GLU A 38 -2.84 -23.87 -1.14
N ASN A 39 -2.23 -24.74 -0.33
CA ASN A 39 -2.33 -26.19 -0.50
C ASN A 39 -2.03 -26.65 -1.94
N ASN A 40 -0.98 -26.09 -2.53
CA ASN A 40 -0.55 -26.34 -3.93
C ASN A 40 -1.56 -25.91 -4.99
N LYS A 41 -2.57 -25.13 -4.62
CA LYS A 41 -3.53 -24.56 -5.57
C LYS A 41 -3.23 -23.09 -5.81
N LYS A 42 -3.34 -22.70 -7.07
CA LYS A 42 -3.21 -21.31 -7.47
C LYS A 42 -4.51 -20.58 -7.16
N ILE A 43 -4.43 -19.53 -6.35
CA ILE A 43 -5.57 -18.69 -6.01
C ILE A 43 -5.31 -17.29 -6.53
N SER A 44 -6.30 -16.73 -7.21
CA SER A 44 -6.24 -15.36 -7.70
C SER A 44 -7.25 -14.50 -6.95
N GLN A 45 -6.81 -13.37 -6.44
CA GLN A 45 -7.67 -12.42 -5.73
C GLN A 45 -7.55 -11.05 -6.32
N LYS A 46 -8.69 -10.42 -6.56
CA LYS A 46 -8.73 -9.05 -7.02
C LYS A 46 -8.23 -8.10 -5.95
N ALA A 47 -7.33 -7.21 -6.32
CA ALA A 47 -6.75 -6.21 -5.44
C ALA A 47 -6.90 -4.83 -6.07
N VAL A 48 -7.51 -3.92 -5.33
CA VAL A 48 -7.76 -2.56 -5.79
C VAL A 48 -7.22 -1.58 -4.76
N SER A 49 -6.43 -0.61 -5.23
CA SER A 49 -5.90 0.48 -4.40
C SER A 49 -5.97 1.79 -5.16
N ASN A 50 -6.36 2.84 -4.47
CA ASN A 50 -6.26 4.20 -5.01
C ASN A 50 -4.87 4.76 -4.77
N LEU A 51 -4.38 5.55 -5.70
CA LEU A 51 -3.05 6.13 -5.66
C LEU A 51 -3.15 7.63 -5.92
N LYS A 52 -2.52 8.41 -5.05
CA LYS A 52 -2.38 9.85 -5.22
C LYS A 52 -0.91 10.20 -5.14
N ILE A 53 -0.43 10.94 -6.13
CA ILE A 53 0.95 11.40 -6.16
C ILE A 53 1.05 12.67 -5.33
N ILE A 54 1.93 12.67 -4.31
CA ILE A 54 2.19 13.84 -3.48
C ILE A 54 3.32 14.64 -4.09
N LYS A 55 4.41 13.96 -4.49
CA LYS A 55 5.59 14.60 -5.05
C LYS A 55 6.27 13.64 -6.02
N LEU A 56 6.75 14.17 -7.14
CA LEU A 56 7.49 13.42 -8.15
C LEU A 56 8.86 14.01 -8.37
N ASN A 57 9.83 13.13 -8.58
CA ASN A 57 11.08 13.46 -9.26
C ASN A 57 11.55 12.24 -10.05
N GLU A 58 12.64 12.36 -10.77
CA GLU A 58 13.10 11.28 -11.65
C GLU A 58 13.54 10.02 -10.90
N GLU A 59 14.00 10.16 -9.67
CA GLU A 59 14.52 9.06 -8.89
C GLU A 59 13.52 8.45 -7.92
N TYR A 60 12.62 9.28 -7.37
CA TYR A 60 11.67 8.86 -6.34
C TYR A 60 10.32 9.49 -6.51
N SER A 61 9.30 8.81 -6.03
CA SER A 61 7.95 9.36 -5.93
C SER A 61 7.42 9.18 -4.52
N TYR A 62 6.70 10.17 -4.04
CA TYR A 62 6.03 10.16 -2.75
C TYR A 62 4.54 9.99 -3.01
N LEU A 63 3.95 8.96 -2.45
CA LEU A 63 2.59 8.54 -2.76
C LEU A 63 1.72 8.45 -1.52
N GLU A 64 0.46 8.78 -1.71
CA GLU A 64 -0.60 8.44 -0.77
C GLU A 64 -1.42 7.30 -1.37
N LEU A 65 -1.63 6.24 -0.60
CA LEU A 65 -2.23 5.02 -1.07
C LEU A 65 -3.43 4.64 -0.20
N ASN A 66 -4.54 4.30 -0.84
CA ASN A 66 -5.75 3.86 -0.15
C ASN A 66 -6.14 2.46 -0.68
N PRO A 67 -5.74 1.38 0.00
CA PRO A 67 -6.18 0.06 -0.40
C PRO A 67 -7.68 -0.11 -0.14
N ILE A 68 -8.41 -0.49 -1.19
CA ILE A 68 -9.84 -0.79 -1.10
C ILE A 68 -10.03 -2.23 -0.64
N THR A 69 -9.20 -3.13 -1.14
CA THR A 69 -9.09 -4.52 -0.69
C THR A 69 -7.90 -4.65 0.25
N GLY A 70 -7.81 -5.76 0.99
CA GLY A 70 -6.73 -5.96 1.98
C GLY A 70 -5.95 -7.26 1.74
N ARG A 71 -5.48 -7.50 0.53
CA ARG A 71 -4.71 -8.70 0.23
C ARG A 71 -3.31 -8.63 0.81
N LYS A 72 -2.72 -9.79 1.11
CA LYS A 72 -1.38 -9.87 1.70
C LYS A 72 -0.35 -9.14 0.84
N HIS A 73 0.37 -8.20 1.45
CA HIS A 73 1.38 -7.37 0.79
C HIS A 73 0.86 -6.65 -0.46
N GLN A 74 -0.42 -6.30 -0.47
CA GLN A 74 -1.08 -5.75 -1.66
C GLN A 74 -0.36 -4.56 -2.26
N LEU A 75 -0.09 -3.52 -1.47
CA LEU A 75 0.55 -2.31 -1.97
C LEU A 75 1.96 -2.59 -2.47
N ARG A 76 2.71 -3.41 -1.76
CA ARG A 76 4.08 -3.77 -2.14
C ARG A 76 4.11 -4.48 -3.49
N LYS A 77 3.20 -5.44 -3.69
CA LYS A 77 3.07 -6.18 -4.96
C LYS A 77 2.60 -5.30 -6.10
N GLN A 78 1.61 -4.46 -5.85
CA GLN A 78 1.06 -3.58 -6.88
C GLN A 78 2.08 -2.54 -7.34
N LEU A 79 2.83 -1.96 -6.42
CA LEU A 79 3.86 -0.98 -6.77
C LEU A 79 5.02 -1.60 -7.52
N LEU A 80 5.42 -2.82 -7.17
CA LEU A 80 6.39 -3.55 -7.98
C LEU A 80 5.88 -3.76 -9.41
N LYS A 81 4.62 -4.12 -9.55
CA LYS A 81 4.00 -4.43 -10.86
C LYS A 81 3.99 -3.23 -11.79
N ILE A 82 3.78 -2.02 -11.28
CA ILE A 82 3.87 -0.81 -12.11
C ILE A 82 5.30 -0.33 -12.35
N GLY A 83 6.30 -1.04 -11.82
CA GLY A 83 7.70 -0.69 -11.98
C GLY A 83 8.25 0.30 -10.98
N ASN A 84 7.50 0.59 -9.93
CA ASN A 84 7.88 1.55 -8.89
C ASN A 84 7.86 0.90 -7.51
N PRO A 85 8.77 -0.07 -7.22
CA PRO A 85 8.78 -0.74 -5.94
C PRO A 85 9.09 0.22 -4.80
N ILE A 86 8.64 -0.12 -3.60
CA ILE A 86 8.84 0.69 -2.41
C ILE A 86 10.30 0.65 -2.00
N ILE A 87 10.87 1.80 -1.64
CA ILE A 87 12.23 1.88 -1.11
C ILE A 87 12.29 1.11 0.21
N GLY A 88 13.32 0.27 0.35
CA GLY A 88 13.50 -0.55 1.54
C GLY A 88 12.79 -1.90 1.50
N ASP A 89 12.11 -2.21 0.40
CA ASP A 89 11.48 -3.52 0.24
C ASP A 89 12.53 -4.56 -0.14
N ASP A 90 12.72 -5.55 0.72
CA ASP A 90 13.70 -6.61 0.55
C ASP A 90 13.15 -7.83 -0.18
N LYS A 91 11.86 -7.84 -0.48
CA LYS A 91 11.20 -8.96 -1.16
C LYS A 91 10.67 -8.57 -2.53
N TYR A 92 10.07 -7.41 -2.65
CA TYR A 92 9.45 -6.92 -3.88
C TYR A 92 10.28 -5.79 -4.47
N PHE A 93 11.25 -6.14 -5.31
CA PHE A 93 12.18 -5.18 -5.92
C PHE A 93 12.58 -5.62 -7.34
N LEU A 94 13.14 -4.67 -8.10
CA LEU A 94 13.62 -4.92 -9.45
C LEU A 94 15.13 -5.17 -9.43
N ASN A 95 15.59 -6.28 -10.03
CA ASN A 95 17.00 -6.66 -10.02
C ASN A 95 17.89 -5.75 -10.89
N ASP A 96 17.31 -5.09 -11.87
CA ASP A 96 18.03 -4.21 -12.80
C ASP A 96 18.26 -2.80 -12.24
N ARG A 97 17.83 -2.56 -11.02
CA ARG A 97 17.91 -1.24 -10.40
C ARG A 97 18.82 -1.26 -9.17
N LYS A 98 19.69 -0.24 -9.09
CA LYS A 98 20.49 -0.05 -7.89
C LYS A 98 19.58 0.29 -6.71
N ARG A 99 19.67 -0.51 -5.65
CA ARG A 99 18.85 -0.30 -4.46
C ARG A 99 19.57 0.57 -3.44
N ILE A 100 18.80 1.44 -2.81
CA ILE A 100 19.27 2.19 -1.65
C ILE A 100 19.27 1.24 -0.45
N LYS A 101 20.38 1.22 0.30
CA LYS A 101 20.49 0.40 1.50
C LYS A 101 19.79 1.10 2.66
N ILE A 102 18.49 0.84 2.79
CA ILE A 102 17.67 1.32 3.89
C ILE A 102 17.07 0.10 4.57
N LYS A 103 17.18 0.01 5.89
CA LYS A 103 16.66 -1.12 6.66
C LYS A 103 15.15 -1.20 6.68
N ASN A 104 14.49 -0.06 6.71
CA ASN A 104 13.05 0.02 6.91
C ASN A 104 12.32 0.21 5.59
N LEU A 105 11.22 -0.50 5.45
CA LEU A 105 10.30 -0.32 4.35
C LEU A 105 9.67 1.07 4.43
N MET A 106 9.78 1.87 3.36
CA MET A 106 9.21 3.21 3.30
C MET A 106 7.72 3.15 2.97
N LEU A 107 6.99 2.45 3.82
CA LEU A 107 5.53 2.31 3.77
C LEU A 107 4.99 2.54 5.18
N HIS A 108 4.17 3.55 5.34
CA HIS A 108 3.68 3.97 6.64
C HIS A 108 2.16 4.07 6.65
N ALA A 109 1.51 3.34 7.55
CA ALA A 109 0.08 3.47 7.79
C ALA A 109 -0.17 4.82 8.47
N TYR A 110 -0.83 5.72 7.77
CA TYR A 110 -0.96 7.12 8.16
C TYR A 110 -2.31 7.43 8.78
N LYS A 111 -3.39 6.95 8.18
CA LYS A 111 -4.75 7.18 8.68
C LYS A 111 -5.54 5.89 8.67
N ILE A 112 -6.36 5.71 9.67
CA ILE A 112 -7.34 4.63 9.73
C ILE A 112 -8.68 5.24 10.09
N LYS A 113 -9.70 4.93 9.30
CA LYS A 113 -11.06 5.37 9.52
C LYS A 113 -11.99 4.16 9.47
N PHE A 114 -12.74 3.95 10.51
CA PHE A 114 -13.65 2.81 10.59
C PHE A 114 -14.90 3.14 11.39
N MET A 115 -15.92 2.31 11.25
CA MET A 115 -17.17 2.46 11.99
C MET A 115 -17.43 1.20 12.82
N ILE A 116 -17.75 1.41 14.09
CA ILE A 116 -18.22 0.38 15.00
C ILE A 116 -19.61 0.78 15.48
N ASN A 117 -20.60 -0.07 15.25
CA ASN A 117 -21.99 0.18 15.69
C ASN A 117 -22.49 1.59 15.32
N ASN A 118 -22.24 2.02 14.08
CA ASN A 118 -22.61 3.33 13.54
C ASN A 118 -21.87 4.52 14.15
N VAL A 119 -20.82 4.30 14.93
CA VAL A 119 -19.95 5.35 15.43
C VAL A 119 -18.65 5.35 14.62
N GLN A 120 -18.27 6.53 14.12
CA GLN A 120 -17.06 6.68 13.29
C GLN A 120 -15.85 6.98 14.16
N TYR A 121 -14.78 6.24 13.90
CA TYR A 121 -13.50 6.43 14.56
C TYR A 121 -12.42 6.79 13.53
N ASN A 122 -11.59 7.77 13.85
CA ASN A 122 -10.49 8.21 12.98
C ASN A 122 -9.20 8.22 13.77
N PHE A 123 -8.16 7.59 13.23
CA PHE A 123 -6.82 7.62 13.80
C PHE A 123 -5.85 8.11 12.75
N LYS A 124 -4.91 8.97 13.17
CA LYS A 124 -3.89 9.54 12.30
C LYS A 124 -2.55 9.45 12.99
N ALA A 125 -1.61 8.74 12.37
CA ALA A 125 -0.24 8.65 12.86
C ALA A 125 0.54 9.90 12.47
N LYS A 126 1.56 10.24 13.27
CA LYS A 126 2.47 11.33 12.92
C LYS A 126 3.41 10.91 11.80
N TYR A 127 3.76 11.86 10.95
CA TYR A 127 4.86 11.65 9.99
C TYR A 127 6.17 11.43 10.73
N SER A 128 6.97 10.50 10.24
CA SER A 128 8.38 10.49 10.57
C SER A 128 9.09 11.53 9.69
N ASN A 129 10.30 11.94 10.09
CA ASN A 129 11.09 12.89 9.30
C ASN A 129 11.51 12.33 7.93
N VAL A 130 11.30 11.05 7.69
CA VAL A 130 11.59 10.38 6.42
C VAL A 130 10.52 10.67 5.38
N PHE A 131 9.32 10.94 5.81
CA PHE A 131 8.20 11.31 4.97
C PHE A 131 8.01 12.81 4.96
#